data_0eeb817d5afb5996bd7dc13366a08986
#
_entry.id   0eeb817d5afb5996bd7dc13366a08986
#
_cell.length_a   1.000
_cell.length_b   1.000
_cell.length_c   1.000
_cell.angle_alpha   90.00
_cell.angle_beta   90.00
_cell.angle_gamma   90.00
#
_symmetry.space_group_name_H-M   'P 1'
#
loop_
_entity.id
_entity.type
_entity.pdbx_description
1 polymer ?
#
loop_
_entity_poly.entity_id
_entity_poly.type
_entity_poly.pdbx_seq_one_letter_code
_entity_poly.pdbx_strand_id
1 'polypeptide(L)'
;MFPVLPDSIPISPEILRLVSEIDEFKGHWRTWQSLTPDRLQGLRRVATIESIGSSTRIEGSRLSDREVEALLGRLETKSFTTRDEQEVAGYAFVMEQVFAHASEIPLTANMLRQLHRDLLQYSTKDERHRGEWKTLPNHVAAFDADGRELGIIFETSSPFDTPAHMDSLLDWHRRAEADTGLHPLLRIGIFVVVFLAVHPFQDGNGRLSRILTTLLLLRAGYGHVPYSSLESIVEQNKEAYYLALRRTQTTWRENTADWPAWLMFFLRSIRQQITRLQQRLDANRPQLSPLARQIAALFDTRETLTNAEAVTFTGANRSTLKAKFAELIAAGLVEAHGRGRGVFYVKTRPKGSAD
;
A
#
# COMPACT_ATOMS: atom_id res chain seq x y z
N MET A 1 -21.35 -3.70 -20.14
CA MET A 1 -22.01 -4.87 -19.48
C MET A 1 -21.37 -5.03 -18.11
N PHE A 2 -22.18 -5.31 -17.07
CA PHE A 2 -21.71 -5.55 -15.71
C PHE A 2 -21.48 -7.05 -15.51
N PRO A 3 -20.38 -7.49 -14.85
CA PRO A 3 -20.11 -8.91 -14.66
C PRO A 3 -21.01 -9.54 -13.61
N VAL A 4 -21.23 -10.85 -13.72
CA VAL A 4 -21.72 -11.63 -12.58
C VAL A 4 -20.62 -11.66 -11.53
N LEU A 5 -20.89 -11.07 -10.37
CA LEU A 5 -19.94 -11.02 -9.27
C LEU A 5 -19.86 -12.38 -8.58
N PRO A 6 -18.65 -12.95 -8.39
CA PRO A 6 -18.50 -14.31 -7.92
C PRO A 6 -18.65 -14.42 -6.40
N ASP A 7 -19.30 -15.48 -5.94
CA ASP A 7 -19.27 -15.88 -4.52
C ASP A 7 -18.03 -16.73 -4.21
N SER A 8 -17.45 -17.37 -5.23
CA SER A 8 -16.19 -18.11 -5.16
C SER A 8 -15.42 -18.03 -6.48
N ILE A 9 -14.10 -18.22 -6.44
CA ILE A 9 -13.24 -18.29 -7.61
C ILE A 9 -12.36 -19.55 -7.56
N PRO A 10 -11.98 -20.11 -8.73
CA PRO A 10 -11.02 -21.20 -8.78
C PRO A 10 -9.67 -20.75 -8.19
N ILE A 11 -9.18 -21.45 -7.18
CA ILE A 11 -7.91 -21.17 -6.52
C ILE A 11 -6.81 -22.02 -7.15
N SER A 12 -5.92 -21.39 -7.92
CA SER A 12 -4.71 -22.06 -8.41
C SER A 12 -3.66 -22.21 -7.29
N PRO A 13 -2.74 -23.18 -7.40
CA PRO A 13 -1.63 -23.31 -6.45
C PRO A 13 -0.82 -22.02 -6.29
N GLU A 14 -0.68 -21.22 -7.36
CA GLU A 14 0.04 -19.96 -7.33
C GLU A 14 -0.73 -18.86 -6.56
N ILE A 15 -2.04 -18.75 -6.75
CA ILE A 15 -2.89 -17.84 -5.97
C ILE A 15 -2.78 -18.20 -4.47
N LEU A 16 -2.90 -19.48 -4.13
CA LEU A 16 -2.78 -19.96 -2.75
C LEU A 16 -1.43 -19.58 -2.14
N ARG A 17 -0.34 -19.84 -2.86
CA ARG A 17 1.02 -19.48 -2.43
C ARG A 17 1.18 -17.98 -2.19
N LEU A 18 0.74 -17.14 -3.13
CA LEU A 18 0.85 -15.67 -3.01
C LEU A 18 0.05 -15.14 -1.83
N VAL A 19 -1.19 -15.62 -1.65
CA VAL A 19 -2.03 -15.24 -0.50
C VAL A 19 -1.35 -15.64 0.81
N SER A 20 -0.82 -16.87 0.91
CA SER A 20 -0.13 -17.36 2.09
C SER A 20 1.11 -16.52 2.43
N GLU A 21 1.97 -16.21 1.45
CA GLU A 21 3.17 -15.37 1.63
C GLU A 21 2.82 -13.94 2.08
N ILE A 22 1.75 -13.36 1.54
CA ILE A 22 1.29 -12.01 1.90
C ILE A 22 0.74 -12.01 3.33
N ASP A 23 -0.03 -13.01 3.72
CA ASP A 23 -0.60 -13.12 5.06
C ASP A 23 0.44 -13.45 6.13
N GLU A 24 1.43 -14.27 5.79
CA GLU A 24 2.58 -14.52 6.67
C GLU A 24 3.30 -13.20 6.97
N PHE A 25 3.55 -12.39 5.95
CA PHE A 25 4.17 -11.08 6.15
C PHE A 25 3.28 -10.14 6.97
N LYS A 26 1.96 -10.14 6.75
CA LYS A 26 1.00 -9.36 7.55
C LYS A 26 1.11 -9.73 9.04
N GLY A 27 1.26 -11.02 9.37
CA GLY A 27 1.48 -11.49 10.74
C GLY A 27 2.78 -10.96 11.34
N HIS A 28 3.88 -11.08 10.61
CA HIS A 28 5.21 -10.60 11.02
C HIS A 28 5.25 -9.07 11.15
N TRP A 29 4.55 -8.34 10.31
CA TRP A 29 4.51 -6.87 10.30
C TRP A 29 4.06 -6.29 11.64
N ARG A 30 3.11 -6.93 12.32
CA ARG A 30 2.62 -6.50 13.64
C ARG A 30 3.75 -6.45 14.68
N THR A 31 4.66 -7.39 14.62
CA THR A 31 5.85 -7.46 15.51
C THR A 31 6.87 -6.38 15.15
N TRP A 32 7.10 -6.13 13.85
CA TRP A 32 8.08 -5.15 13.38
C TRP A 32 7.65 -3.71 13.62
N GLN A 33 6.36 -3.42 13.56
CA GLN A 33 5.81 -2.08 13.77
C GLN A 33 6.07 -1.54 15.19
N SER A 34 6.24 -2.42 16.18
CA SER A 34 6.53 -2.03 17.56
C SER A 34 8.02 -1.75 17.83
N LEU A 35 8.93 -2.17 16.95
CA LEU A 35 10.38 -2.17 17.21
C LEU A 35 11.12 -0.88 16.81
N THR A 36 10.61 -0.06 15.87
CA THR A 36 11.38 1.07 15.31
C THR A 36 10.49 2.22 14.80
N PRO A 37 9.85 3.01 15.69
CA PRO A 37 8.93 4.09 15.28
C PRO A 37 9.57 5.12 14.35
N ASP A 38 10.76 5.62 14.67
CA ASP A 38 11.45 6.68 13.90
C ASP A 38 11.82 6.21 12.47
N ARG A 39 12.23 4.95 12.33
CA ARG A 39 12.56 4.38 11.01
C ARG A 39 11.31 4.21 10.14
N LEU A 40 10.21 3.82 10.75
CA LEU A 40 8.95 3.66 10.04
C LEU A 40 8.43 5.00 9.53
N GLN A 41 8.61 6.09 10.28
CA GLN A 41 8.22 7.43 9.85
C GLN A 41 8.95 7.85 8.56
N GLY A 42 10.27 7.64 8.50
CA GLY A 42 11.05 7.91 7.29
C GLY A 42 10.61 7.08 6.09
N LEU A 43 10.38 5.76 6.28
CA LEU A 43 9.88 4.88 5.23
C LEU A 43 8.49 5.30 4.73
N ARG A 44 7.59 5.65 5.65
CA ARG A 44 6.24 6.13 5.32
C ARG A 44 6.31 7.40 4.47
N ARG A 45 7.13 8.38 4.84
CA ARG A 45 7.29 9.61 4.06
C ARG A 45 7.73 9.32 2.63
N VAL A 46 8.79 8.52 2.44
CA VAL A 46 9.29 8.16 1.11
C VAL A 46 8.23 7.41 0.31
N ALA A 47 7.59 6.41 0.91
CA ALA A 47 6.55 5.64 0.25
C ALA A 47 5.33 6.50 -0.14
N THR A 48 4.97 7.49 0.68
CA THR A 48 3.87 8.43 0.38
C THR A 48 4.20 9.28 -0.84
N ILE A 49 5.42 9.85 -0.92
CA ILE A 49 5.88 10.63 -2.08
C ILE A 49 5.85 9.77 -3.35
N GLU A 50 6.41 8.55 -3.29
CA GLU A 50 6.39 7.58 -4.40
C GLU A 50 4.96 7.22 -4.83
N SER A 51 4.05 7.00 -3.88
CA SER A 51 2.65 6.63 -4.18
C SER A 51 1.91 7.74 -4.89
N ILE A 52 2.02 8.97 -4.39
CA ILE A 52 1.37 10.15 -4.98
C ILE A 52 1.94 10.40 -6.39
N GLY A 53 3.26 10.44 -6.52
CA GLY A 53 3.94 10.68 -7.79
C GLY A 53 3.60 9.60 -8.83
N SER A 54 3.73 8.32 -8.47
CA SER A 54 3.46 7.21 -9.38
C SER A 54 1.99 7.15 -9.80
N SER A 55 1.05 7.37 -8.85
CA SER A 55 -0.37 7.34 -9.18
C SER A 55 -0.78 8.43 -10.17
N THR A 56 -0.22 9.63 -10.04
CA THR A 56 -0.49 10.73 -10.97
C THR A 56 0.23 10.55 -12.31
N ARG A 57 1.47 9.99 -12.33
CA ARG A 57 2.20 9.68 -13.58
C ARG A 57 1.57 8.56 -14.40
N ILE A 58 0.92 7.58 -13.76
CA ILE A 58 0.11 6.57 -14.49
C ILE A 58 -0.95 7.26 -15.35
N GLU A 59 -1.55 8.35 -14.85
CA GLU A 59 -2.57 9.14 -15.53
C GLU A 59 -2.00 10.27 -16.42
N GLY A 60 -0.67 10.40 -16.52
CA GLY A 60 0.00 11.32 -17.45
C GLY A 60 0.63 12.56 -16.84
N SER A 61 0.63 12.74 -15.52
CA SER A 61 1.42 13.79 -14.85
C SER A 61 2.91 13.62 -15.15
N ARG A 62 3.64 14.73 -15.20
CA ARG A 62 5.08 14.75 -15.50
C ARG A 62 5.95 15.06 -14.28
N LEU A 63 5.35 15.26 -13.11
CA LEU A 63 6.09 15.60 -11.91
C LEU A 63 6.95 14.43 -11.42
N SER A 64 8.23 14.70 -11.19
CA SER A 64 9.16 13.78 -10.53
C SER A 64 8.86 13.69 -9.03
N ASP A 65 9.35 12.64 -8.36
CA ASP A 65 9.18 12.49 -6.90
C ASP A 65 9.77 13.66 -6.11
N ARG A 66 10.85 14.29 -6.61
CA ARG A 66 11.44 15.49 -5.99
C ARG A 66 10.50 16.70 -6.08
N GLU A 67 9.84 16.89 -7.21
CA GLU A 67 8.85 17.97 -7.39
C GLU A 67 7.60 17.70 -6.57
N VAL A 68 7.16 16.44 -6.49
CA VAL A 68 6.08 16.02 -5.59
C VAL A 68 6.45 16.31 -4.13
N GLU A 69 7.65 15.96 -3.67
CA GLU A 69 8.12 16.27 -2.32
C GLU A 69 8.13 17.77 -2.03
N ALA A 70 8.64 18.58 -2.97
CA ALA A 70 8.62 20.04 -2.84
C ALA A 70 7.20 20.61 -2.76
N LEU A 71 6.26 20.05 -3.55
CA LEU A 71 4.85 20.42 -3.51
C LEU A 71 4.19 20.06 -2.18
N LEU A 72 4.46 18.87 -1.65
CA LEU A 72 3.95 18.44 -0.35
C LEU A 72 4.42 19.35 0.79
N GLY A 73 5.63 19.90 0.70
CA GLY A 73 6.16 20.88 1.67
C GLY A 73 5.45 22.23 1.67
N ARG A 74 4.63 22.53 0.64
CA ARG A 74 3.89 23.81 0.49
C ARG A 74 2.38 23.64 0.36
N LEU A 75 1.81 22.49 0.71
CA LEU A 75 0.36 22.25 0.60
C LEU A 75 -0.49 23.28 1.34
N GLU A 76 0.00 23.82 2.45
CA GLU A 76 -0.69 24.84 3.25
C GLU A 76 -1.01 26.11 2.47
N THR A 77 -0.21 26.45 1.45
CA THR A 77 -0.41 27.65 0.64
C THR A 77 -1.63 27.55 -0.27
N LYS A 78 -2.13 26.34 -0.55
CA LYS A 78 -3.27 26.01 -1.44
C LYS A 78 -3.18 26.69 -2.83
N SER A 79 -1.96 27.03 -3.27
CA SER A 79 -1.71 27.67 -4.55
C SER A 79 -1.06 26.67 -5.50
N PHE A 80 -1.87 26.09 -6.40
CA PHE A 80 -1.45 25.12 -7.39
C PHE A 80 -1.73 25.65 -8.78
N THR A 81 -0.68 25.94 -9.55
CA THR A 81 -0.77 26.66 -10.82
C THR A 81 -0.98 25.74 -12.01
N THR A 82 -0.45 24.52 -11.96
CA THR A 82 -0.58 23.55 -13.03
C THR A 82 -1.59 22.46 -12.68
N ARG A 83 -2.12 21.81 -13.71
CA ARG A 83 -3.01 20.65 -13.53
C ARG A 83 -2.32 19.54 -12.75
N ASP A 84 -1.06 19.25 -13.07
CA ASP A 84 -0.28 18.22 -12.39
C ASP A 84 -0.14 18.50 -10.89
N GLU A 85 0.12 19.78 -10.51
CA GLU A 85 0.16 20.19 -9.10
C GLU A 85 -1.20 20.02 -8.41
N GLN A 86 -2.29 20.37 -9.08
CA GLN A 86 -3.66 20.21 -8.56
C GLN A 86 -4.00 18.73 -8.32
N GLU A 87 -3.64 17.85 -9.26
CA GLU A 87 -3.87 16.42 -9.16
C GLU A 87 -3.05 15.78 -8.04
N VAL A 88 -1.77 16.16 -7.90
CA VAL A 88 -0.89 15.71 -6.82
C VAL A 88 -1.41 16.17 -5.46
N ALA A 89 -1.80 17.44 -5.33
CA ALA A 89 -2.31 17.98 -4.08
C ALA A 89 -3.62 17.30 -3.64
N GLY A 90 -4.54 17.07 -4.58
CA GLY A 90 -5.79 16.36 -4.30
C GLY A 90 -5.55 14.91 -3.89
N TYR A 91 -4.66 14.20 -4.59
CA TYR A 91 -4.30 12.83 -4.24
C TYR A 91 -3.65 12.76 -2.85
N ALA A 92 -2.72 13.67 -2.56
CA ALA A 92 -2.06 13.76 -1.25
C ALA A 92 -3.07 13.96 -0.12
N PHE A 93 -4.01 14.89 -0.29
CA PHE A 93 -5.05 15.16 0.69
C PHE A 93 -5.86 13.91 1.02
N VAL A 94 -6.36 13.19 0.01
CA VAL A 94 -7.17 11.99 0.24
C VAL A 94 -6.36 10.85 0.84
N MET A 95 -5.11 10.67 0.41
CA MET A 95 -4.22 9.65 0.97
C MET A 95 -3.94 9.89 2.46
N GLU A 96 -3.77 11.13 2.89
CA GLU A 96 -3.60 11.47 4.31
C GLU A 96 -4.83 11.08 5.13
N GLN A 97 -6.05 11.39 4.62
CA GLN A 97 -7.30 10.99 5.27
C GLN A 97 -7.42 9.46 5.37
N VAL A 98 -7.08 8.74 4.29
CA VAL A 98 -7.10 7.28 4.28
C VAL A 98 -6.10 6.70 5.28
N PHE A 99 -4.88 7.23 5.37
CA PHE A 99 -3.90 6.76 6.33
C PHE A 99 -4.27 7.05 7.79
N ALA A 100 -4.98 8.15 8.05
CA ALA A 100 -5.39 8.52 9.40
C ALA A 100 -6.64 7.77 9.86
N HIS A 101 -7.61 7.53 8.96
CA HIS A 101 -8.97 7.13 9.31
C HIS A 101 -9.48 5.89 8.56
N ALA A 102 -8.61 5.01 8.05
CA ALA A 102 -9.02 3.87 7.22
C ALA A 102 -10.10 2.98 7.85
N SER A 103 -10.06 2.78 9.18
CA SER A 103 -11.06 1.98 9.91
C SER A 103 -12.42 2.65 10.03
N GLU A 104 -12.48 3.98 9.92
CA GLU A 104 -13.68 4.79 10.11
C GLU A 104 -14.38 5.12 8.78
N ILE A 105 -13.64 5.09 7.67
CA ILE A 105 -14.16 5.40 6.33
C ILE A 105 -15.06 4.25 5.85
N PRO A 106 -16.39 4.42 5.76
CA PRO A 106 -17.29 3.38 5.29
C PRO A 106 -17.21 3.24 3.76
N LEU A 107 -17.36 2.01 3.24
CA LEU A 107 -17.44 1.79 1.80
C LEU A 107 -18.90 1.92 1.32
N THR A 108 -19.30 3.15 1.00
CA THR A 108 -20.65 3.50 0.52
C THR A 108 -20.58 4.39 -0.71
N ALA A 109 -21.66 4.45 -1.50
CA ALA A 109 -21.76 5.31 -2.67
C ALA A 109 -21.48 6.80 -2.32
N ASN A 110 -22.03 7.28 -1.21
CA ASN A 110 -21.80 8.66 -0.75
C ASN A 110 -20.33 8.91 -0.38
N MET A 111 -19.68 7.94 0.29
CA MET A 111 -18.27 8.06 0.63
C MET A 111 -17.38 8.03 -0.61
N LEU A 112 -17.66 7.17 -1.61
CA LEU A 112 -16.93 7.17 -2.87
C LEU A 112 -17.04 8.51 -3.58
N ARG A 113 -18.23 9.10 -3.61
CA ARG A 113 -18.46 10.46 -4.17
C ARG A 113 -17.72 11.54 -3.37
N GLN A 114 -17.66 11.40 -2.05
CA GLN A 114 -16.90 12.33 -1.20
C GLN A 114 -15.40 12.22 -1.45
N LEU A 115 -14.84 11.00 -1.46
CA LEU A 115 -13.42 10.79 -1.76
C LEU A 115 -13.05 11.31 -3.15
N HIS A 116 -13.94 11.14 -4.14
CA HIS A 116 -13.74 11.70 -5.47
C HIS A 116 -13.80 13.23 -5.48
N ARG A 117 -14.73 13.84 -4.74
CA ARG A 117 -14.80 15.30 -4.59
C ARG A 117 -13.52 15.86 -3.98
N ASP A 118 -13.02 15.20 -2.96
CA ASP A 118 -11.80 15.59 -2.25
C ASP A 118 -10.55 15.38 -3.13
N LEU A 119 -10.52 14.30 -3.93
CA LEU A 119 -9.47 14.03 -4.89
C LEU A 119 -9.34 15.16 -5.95
N LEU A 120 -10.45 15.71 -6.38
CA LEU A 120 -10.50 16.76 -7.40
C LEU A 120 -10.73 18.16 -6.84
N GLN A 121 -10.60 18.37 -5.52
CA GLN A 121 -10.94 19.64 -4.87
C GLN A 121 -10.16 20.84 -5.39
N TYR A 122 -8.94 20.63 -5.89
CA TYR A 122 -8.08 21.68 -6.45
C TYR A 122 -8.16 21.78 -7.97
N SER A 123 -8.83 20.84 -8.65
CA SER A 123 -8.99 20.85 -10.10
C SER A 123 -10.08 21.83 -10.52
N THR A 124 -9.67 22.91 -11.20
CA THR A 124 -10.61 23.89 -11.77
C THR A 124 -11.38 23.34 -12.96
N LYS A 125 -10.78 22.42 -13.72
CA LYS A 125 -11.42 21.76 -14.87
C LYS A 125 -12.61 20.90 -14.46
N ASP A 126 -12.53 20.28 -13.27
CA ASP A 126 -13.44 19.23 -12.84
C ASP A 126 -14.55 19.72 -11.90
N GLU A 127 -14.68 21.02 -11.66
CA GLU A 127 -15.63 21.62 -10.73
C GLU A 127 -17.08 21.16 -10.92
N ARG A 128 -17.48 20.93 -12.16
CA ARG A 128 -18.86 20.61 -12.52
C ARG A 128 -19.26 19.16 -12.23
N HIS A 129 -18.28 18.24 -12.18
CA HIS A 129 -18.57 16.81 -12.06
C HIS A 129 -17.83 16.12 -10.89
N ARG A 130 -17.04 16.86 -10.12
CA ARG A 130 -16.38 16.30 -8.93
C ARG A 130 -17.39 15.84 -7.89
N GLY A 131 -17.28 14.56 -7.49
CA GLY A 131 -18.20 13.94 -6.55
C GLY A 131 -19.54 13.52 -7.14
N GLU A 132 -19.71 13.61 -8.47
CA GLU A 132 -20.92 13.17 -9.15
C GLU A 132 -20.63 11.99 -10.08
N TRP A 133 -21.60 11.06 -10.18
CA TRP A 133 -21.51 10.01 -11.18
C TRP A 133 -21.44 10.61 -12.57
N LYS A 134 -20.75 9.95 -13.48
CA LYS A 134 -20.62 10.40 -14.87
C LYS A 134 -21.97 10.59 -15.54
N THR A 135 -22.05 11.62 -16.35
CA THR A 135 -23.23 11.93 -17.19
C THR A 135 -22.96 11.69 -18.67
N LEU A 136 -21.69 11.57 -19.06
CA LEU A 136 -21.25 11.29 -20.42
C LEU A 136 -20.49 9.96 -20.46
N PRO A 137 -20.54 9.21 -21.58
CA PRO A 137 -19.68 8.04 -21.78
C PRO A 137 -18.20 8.40 -21.64
N ASN A 138 -17.41 7.53 -21.01
CA ASN A 138 -16.01 7.72 -20.74
C ASN A 138 -15.23 6.41 -20.92
N HIS A 139 -15.25 5.86 -22.14
CA HIS A 139 -14.52 4.63 -22.43
C HIS A 139 -13.02 4.78 -22.20
N VAL A 140 -12.36 3.68 -21.83
CA VAL A 140 -10.90 3.66 -21.73
C VAL A 140 -10.32 3.41 -23.12
N ALA A 141 -9.61 4.41 -23.64
CA ALA A 141 -8.98 4.36 -24.95
C ALA A 141 -7.46 4.19 -24.85
N ALA A 142 -6.86 3.58 -25.88
CA ALA A 142 -5.41 3.58 -26.07
C ALA A 142 -5.00 4.80 -26.89
N PHE A 143 -3.86 5.39 -26.54
CA PHE A 143 -3.25 6.49 -27.29
C PHE A 143 -1.84 6.10 -27.71
N ASP A 144 -1.42 6.54 -28.90
CA ASP A 144 -0.04 6.42 -29.35
C ASP A 144 0.89 7.45 -28.65
N ALA A 145 2.18 7.40 -29.01
CA ALA A 145 3.17 8.34 -28.48
C ALA A 145 2.90 9.80 -28.85
N ASP A 146 2.15 10.05 -29.91
CA ASP A 146 1.76 11.37 -30.38
C ASP A 146 0.42 11.84 -29.78
N GLY A 147 -0.22 11.02 -28.92
CA GLY A 147 -1.49 11.32 -28.27
C GLY A 147 -2.71 11.08 -29.16
N ARG A 148 -2.59 10.36 -30.28
CA ARG A 148 -3.73 9.98 -31.11
C ARG A 148 -4.40 8.74 -30.55
N GLU A 149 -5.72 8.75 -30.52
CA GLU A 149 -6.51 7.61 -30.06
C GLU A 149 -6.37 6.43 -31.02
N LEU A 150 -5.86 5.30 -30.49
CA LEU A 150 -5.70 4.05 -31.23
C LEU A 150 -6.96 3.19 -31.23
N GLY A 151 -7.91 3.51 -30.35
CA GLY A 151 -9.19 2.85 -30.20
C GLY A 151 -9.56 2.57 -28.73
N ILE A 152 -10.77 2.09 -28.53
CA ILE A 152 -11.31 1.79 -27.20
C ILE A 152 -10.69 0.48 -26.71
N ILE A 153 -10.00 0.53 -25.55
CA ILE A 153 -9.45 -0.67 -24.89
C ILE A 153 -10.59 -1.51 -24.33
N PHE A 154 -11.56 -0.85 -23.65
CA PHE A 154 -12.81 -1.46 -23.21
C PHE A 154 -13.90 -0.40 -22.99
N GLU A 155 -15.13 -0.84 -23.12
CA GLU A 155 -16.33 -0.03 -22.86
C GLU A 155 -16.67 -0.08 -21.37
N THR A 156 -16.83 1.08 -20.76
CA THR A 156 -17.27 1.23 -19.36
C THR A 156 -18.79 1.11 -19.27
N SER A 157 -19.34 1.04 -18.05
CA SER A 157 -20.79 1.15 -17.84
C SER A 157 -21.35 2.43 -18.47
N SER A 158 -22.57 2.37 -18.99
CA SER A 158 -23.25 3.58 -19.45
C SER A 158 -23.49 4.54 -18.28
N PRO A 159 -23.61 5.85 -18.52
CA PRO A 159 -23.99 6.79 -17.46
C PRO A 159 -25.31 6.40 -16.76
N PHE A 160 -26.27 5.90 -17.50
CA PHE A 160 -27.56 5.46 -16.97
C PHE A 160 -27.44 4.26 -16.02
N ASP A 161 -26.61 3.28 -16.37
CA ASP A 161 -26.43 2.05 -15.57
C ASP A 161 -25.44 2.24 -14.40
N THR A 162 -24.62 3.29 -14.42
CA THR A 162 -23.53 3.51 -13.46
C THR A 162 -24.00 3.45 -11.99
N PRO A 163 -25.09 4.14 -11.57
CA PRO A 163 -25.54 4.06 -10.18
C PRO A 163 -25.91 2.63 -9.75
N ALA A 164 -26.69 1.92 -10.56
CA ALA A 164 -27.13 0.55 -10.27
C ALA A 164 -25.95 -0.44 -10.22
N HIS A 165 -24.97 -0.28 -11.11
CA HIS A 165 -23.76 -1.11 -11.10
C HIS A 165 -22.89 -0.83 -9.88
N MET A 166 -22.76 0.42 -9.44
CA MET A 166 -22.05 0.77 -8.22
C MET A 166 -22.76 0.22 -6.97
N ASP A 167 -24.07 0.33 -6.89
CA ASP A 167 -24.85 -0.24 -5.78
C ASP A 167 -24.67 -1.76 -5.73
N SER A 168 -24.74 -2.45 -6.88
CA SER A 168 -24.51 -3.89 -6.99
C SER A 168 -23.10 -4.30 -6.52
N LEU A 169 -22.07 -3.53 -6.89
CA LEU A 169 -20.67 -3.77 -6.46
C LEU A 169 -20.49 -3.59 -4.95
N LEU A 170 -21.06 -2.52 -4.39
CA LEU A 170 -21.00 -2.23 -2.96
C LEU A 170 -21.74 -3.26 -2.13
N ASP A 171 -22.92 -3.68 -2.58
CA ASP A 171 -23.72 -4.73 -1.93
C ASP A 171 -23.02 -6.08 -1.98
N TRP A 172 -22.41 -6.42 -3.11
CA TRP A 172 -21.59 -7.62 -3.21
C TRP A 172 -20.41 -7.58 -2.24
N HIS A 173 -19.66 -6.47 -2.21
CA HIS A 173 -18.51 -6.34 -1.30
C HIS A 173 -18.92 -6.51 0.16
N ARG A 174 -20.04 -5.89 0.56
CA ARG A 174 -20.58 -5.99 1.93
C ARG A 174 -20.96 -7.43 2.28
N ARG A 175 -21.65 -8.14 1.37
CA ARG A 175 -21.99 -9.56 1.57
C ARG A 175 -20.75 -10.43 1.65
N ALA A 176 -19.82 -10.27 0.72
CA ALA A 176 -18.58 -11.02 0.69
C ALA A 176 -17.62 -10.66 1.85
N GLU A 177 -17.80 -9.52 2.52
CA GLU A 177 -17.08 -9.16 3.75
C GLU A 177 -17.65 -9.85 4.99
N ALA A 178 -18.97 -10.04 5.02
CA ALA A 178 -19.65 -10.78 6.08
C ALA A 178 -19.48 -12.30 5.94
N ASP A 179 -19.28 -12.78 4.70
CA ASP A 179 -19.02 -14.19 4.39
C ASP A 179 -17.51 -14.43 4.35
N THR A 180 -17.04 -15.43 5.11
CA THR A 180 -15.62 -15.83 5.15
C THR A 180 -15.19 -16.69 3.94
N GLY A 181 -16.08 -16.98 3.01
CA GLY A 181 -15.82 -17.85 1.85
C GLY A 181 -14.80 -17.27 0.85
N LEU A 182 -14.72 -15.93 0.74
CA LEU A 182 -13.78 -15.28 -0.19
C LEU A 182 -12.70 -14.51 0.58
N HIS A 183 -11.45 -14.89 0.34
CA HIS A 183 -10.29 -14.28 1.00
C HIS A 183 -10.24 -12.75 0.78
N PRO A 184 -9.91 -11.91 1.80
CA PRO A 184 -9.92 -10.44 1.67
C PRO A 184 -9.13 -9.90 0.49
N LEU A 185 -7.94 -10.43 0.19
CA LEU A 185 -7.13 -10.01 -0.97
C LEU A 185 -7.86 -10.26 -2.30
N LEU A 186 -8.55 -11.37 -2.43
CA LEU A 186 -9.28 -11.72 -3.64
C LEU A 186 -10.51 -10.82 -3.80
N ARG A 187 -11.26 -10.60 -2.70
CA ARG A 187 -12.39 -9.67 -2.65
C ARG A 187 -11.99 -8.26 -3.04
N ILE A 188 -10.88 -7.75 -2.49
CA ILE A 188 -10.34 -6.42 -2.82
C ILE A 188 -9.94 -6.36 -4.30
N GLY A 189 -9.23 -7.36 -4.80
CA GLY A 189 -8.83 -7.41 -6.21
C GLY A 189 -10.03 -7.38 -7.15
N ILE A 190 -11.08 -8.17 -6.88
CA ILE A 190 -12.33 -8.16 -7.66
C ILE A 190 -13.01 -6.81 -7.58
N PHE A 191 -13.15 -6.24 -6.38
CA PHE A 191 -13.74 -4.91 -6.21
C PHE A 191 -13.05 -3.86 -7.09
N VAL A 192 -11.72 -3.83 -7.08
CA VAL A 192 -10.93 -2.83 -7.81
C VAL A 192 -11.11 -2.97 -9.33
N VAL A 193 -11.05 -4.18 -9.89
CA VAL A 193 -11.21 -4.35 -11.33
C VAL A 193 -12.64 -4.04 -11.79
N VAL A 194 -13.64 -4.36 -10.98
CA VAL A 194 -15.04 -4.05 -11.31
C VAL A 194 -15.30 -2.54 -11.19
N PHE A 195 -14.76 -1.88 -10.16
CA PHE A 195 -14.81 -0.42 -10.04
C PHE A 195 -14.21 0.26 -11.27
N LEU A 196 -13.03 -0.20 -11.73
CA LEU A 196 -12.38 0.33 -12.93
C LEU A 196 -13.20 0.07 -14.21
N ALA A 197 -13.95 -1.00 -14.27
CA ALA A 197 -14.79 -1.30 -15.41
C ALA A 197 -16.12 -0.53 -15.40
N VAL A 198 -16.72 -0.32 -14.25
CA VAL A 198 -17.87 0.60 -14.13
C VAL A 198 -17.42 2.01 -14.49
N HIS A 199 -16.22 2.42 -14.05
CA HIS A 199 -15.63 3.73 -14.34
C HIS A 199 -16.57 4.86 -13.97
N PRO A 200 -17.00 4.96 -12.70
CA PRO A 200 -18.22 5.67 -12.32
C PRO A 200 -18.15 7.19 -12.43
N PHE A 201 -16.96 7.77 -12.48
CA PHE A 201 -16.76 9.22 -12.55
C PHE A 201 -16.30 9.67 -13.93
N GLN A 202 -16.46 10.95 -14.25
CA GLN A 202 -16.04 11.48 -15.55
C GLN A 202 -14.52 11.47 -15.72
N ASP A 203 -13.76 11.74 -14.65
CA ASP A 203 -12.29 11.67 -14.56
C ASP A 203 -11.89 11.12 -13.17
N GLY A 204 -10.61 10.81 -12.93
CA GLY A 204 -10.08 10.42 -11.62
C GLY A 204 -10.33 8.98 -11.18
N ASN A 205 -10.98 8.14 -12.00
CA ASN A 205 -11.29 6.74 -11.63
C ASN A 205 -10.05 5.91 -11.34
N GLY A 206 -8.99 6.03 -12.13
CA GLY A 206 -7.74 5.31 -11.92
C GLY A 206 -7.08 5.72 -10.61
N ARG A 207 -6.96 7.01 -10.33
CA ARG A 207 -6.42 7.55 -9.07
C ARG A 207 -7.25 7.09 -7.87
N LEU A 208 -8.57 7.21 -7.94
CA LEU A 208 -9.47 6.78 -6.87
C LEU A 208 -9.41 5.26 -6.65
N SER A 209 -9.30 4.44 -7.70
CA SER A 209 -9.18 2.98 -7.55
C SER A 209 -7.93 2.57 -6.76
N ARG A 210 -6.81 3.26 -6.93
CA ARG A 210 -5.57 3.02 -6.18
C ARG A 210 -5.70 3.47 -4.72
N ILE A 211 -6.36 4.60 -4.47
CA ILE A 211 -6.72 5.04 -3.11
C ILE A 211 -7.63 4.00 -2.43
N LEU A 212 -8.66 3.52 -3.13
CA LEU A 212 -9.56 2.49 -2.62
C LEU A 212 -8.83 1.16 -2.35
N THR A 213 -7.86 0.80 -3.18
CA THR A 213 -7.00 -0.36 -2.93
C THR A 213 -6.27 -0.23 -1.60
N THR A 214 -5.64 0.91 -1.35
CA THR A 214 -4.94 1.21 -0.09
C THR A 214 -5.90 1.19 1.10
N LEU A 215 -7.06 1.85 0.98
CA LEU A 215 -8.09 1.87 2.01
C LEU A 215 -8.56 0.45 2.39
N LEU A 216 -8.91 -0.36 1.39
CA LEU A 216 -9.43 -1.70 1.62
C LEU A 216 -8.37 -2.66 2.18
N LEU A 217 -7.11 -2.54 1.73
CA LEU A 217 -5.99 -3.29 2.31
C LEU A 217 -5.76 -2.92 3.77
N LEU A 218 -5.78 -1.63 4.13
CA LEU A 218 -5.66 -1.17 5.52
C LEU A 218 -6.80 -1.70 6.38
N ARG A 219 -8.04 -1.62 5.93
CA ARG A 219 -9.22 -2.16 6.62
C ARG A 219 -9.12 -3.68 6.80
N ALA A 220 -8.54 -4.38 5.85
CA ALA A 220 -8.29 -5.81 5.95
C ALA A 220 -7.06 -6.15 6.83
N GLY A 221 -6.42 -5.15 7.46
CA GLY A 221 -5.32 -5.33 8.42
C GLY A 221 -3.94 -5.45 7.79
N TYR A 222 -3.75 -5.11 6.51
CA TYR A 222 -2.44 -5.06 5.85
C TYR A 222 -1.73 -3.74 6.18
N GLY A 223 -1.36 -3.55 7.46
CA GLY A 223 -0.79 -2.33 8.01
C GLY A 223 0.59 -1.94 7.48
N HIS A 224 1.22 -2.77 6.65
CA HIS A 224 2.49 -2.48 5.98
C HIS A 224 2.33 -1.57 4.74
N VAL A 225 1.11 -1.46 4.20
CA VAL A 225 0.84 -0.76 2.93
C VAL A 225 1.37 0.69 2.91
N PRO A 226 1.27 1.51 3.97
CA PRO A 226 1.79 2.88 3.96
C PRO A 226 3.30 3.01 3.89
N TYR A 227 4.06 1.93 3.99
CA TYR A 227 5.53 1.95 4.08
C TYR A 227 6.25 1.52 2.79
N SER A 228 5.50 1.18 1.75
CA SER A 228 6.04 0.86 0.42
C SER A 228 4.98 1.12 -0.64
N SER A 229 5.32 1.85 -1.71
CA SER A 229 4.36 2.24 -2.74
C SER A 229 3.95 1.06 -3.62
N LEU A 230 2.65 0.75 -3.64
CA LEU A 230 2.06 -0.18 -4.60
C LEU A 230 1.93 0.48 -5.98
N GLU A 231 1.65 1.78 -6.01
CA GLU A 231 1.49 2.59 -7.22
C GLU A 231 2.78 2.63 -8.04
N SER A 232 3.95 2.69 -7.38
CA SER A 232 5.24 2.65 -8.09
C SER A 232 5.49 1.31 -8.77
N ILE A 233 4.96 0.22 -8.21
CA ILE A 233 5.02 -1.11 -8.84
C ILE A 233 4.09 -1.17 -10.05
N VAL A 234 2.89 -0.63 -9.94
CA VAL A 234 1.94 -0.53 -11.05
C VAL A 234 2.51 0.33 -12.18
N GLU A 235 3.10 1.50 -11.84
CA GLU A 235 3.75 2.38 -12.82
C GLU A 235 4.85 1.67 -13.60
N GLN A 236 5.74 0.96 -12.92
CA GLN A 236 6.84 0.21 -13.54
C GLN A 236 6.37 -0.99 -14.38
N ASN A 237 5.17 -1.50 -14.11
CA ASN A 237 4.55 -2.62 -14.82
C ASN A 237 3.27 -2.20 -15.56
N LYS A 238 3.23 -0.96 -16.06
CA LYS A 238 2.03 -0.32 -16.64
C LYS A 238 1.39 -1.15 -17.76
N GLU A 239 2.21 -1.72 -18.65
CA GLU A 239 1.71 -2.56 -19.74
C GLU A 239 1.04 -3.85 -19.23
N ALA A 240 1.67 -4.55 -18.28
CA ALA A 240 1.11 -5.76 -17.67
C ALA A 240 -0.18 -5.45 -16.88
N TYR A 241 -0.24 -4.28 -16.23
CA TYR A 241 -1.43 -3.77 -15.55
C TYR A 241 -2.63 -3.64 -16.50
N TYR A 242 -2.45 -2.91 -17.61
CA TYR A 242 -3.53 -2.73 -18.59
C TYR A 242 -3.88 -4.02 -19.32
N LEU A 243 -2.91 -4.88 -19.59
CA LEU A 243 -3.17 -6.19 -20.20
C LEU A 243 -4.01 -7.07 -19.27
N ALA A 244 -3.70 -7.10 -17.97
CA ALA A 244 -4.47 -7.88 -16.98
C ALA A 244 -5.92 -7.36 -16.84
N LEU A 245 -6.10 -6.03 -16.79
CA LEU A 245 -7.43 -5.41 -16.78
C LEU A 245 -8.22 -5.78 -18.03
N ARG A 246 -7.63 -5.55 -19.20
CA ARG A 246 -8.28 -5.83 -20.49
C ARG A 246 -8.69 -7.29 -20.60
N ARG A 247 -7.79 -8.22 -20.28
CA ARG A 247 -8.06 -9.65 -20.37
C ARG A 247 -9.25 -10.07 -19.49
N THR A 248 -9.29 -9.59 -18.25
CA THR A 248 -10.40 -9.89 -17.35
C THR A 248 -11.70 -9.28 -17.83
N GLN A 249 -11.70 -8.01 -18.27
CA GLN A 249 -12.91 -7.28 -18.65
C GLN A 249 -13.51 -7.75 -19.98
N THR A 250 -12.72 -8.20 -20.95
CA THR A 250 -13.22 -8.71 -22.22
C THR A 250 -13.99 -10.02 -22.06
N THR A 251 -13.63 -10.87 -21.11
CA THR A 251 -14.29 -12.15 -20.86
C THR A 251 -15.65 -12.03 -20.15
N TRP A 252 -16.01 -10.85 -19.64
CA TRP A 252 -17.30 -10.61 -19.01
C TRP A 252 -18.48 -10.70 -19.98
N ARG A 253 -18.26 -10.41 -21.26
CA ARG A 253 -19.30 -10.51 -22.32
C ARG A 253 -19.75 -11.95 -22.54
N GLU A 254 -18.89 -12.90 -22.25
CA GLU A 254 -19.13 -14.34 -22.42
C GLU A 254 -19.69 -15.00 -21.15
N ASN A 255 -19.94 -14.23 -20.10
CA ASN A 255 -20.34 -14.71 -18.76
C ASN A 255 -19.30 -15.64 -18.10
N THR A 256 -18.04 -15.57 -18.55
CA THR A 256 -16.91 -16.40 -18.14
C THR A 256 -15.72 -15.53 -17.72
N ALA A 257 -15.91 -14.66 -16.72
CA ALA A 257 -14.88 -13.73 -16.29
C ALA A 257 -13.57 -14.44 -15.90
N ASP A 258 -12.46 -14.13 -16.60
CA ASP A 258 -11.10 -14.60 -16.26
C ASP A 258 -10.55 -13.80 -15.07
N TRP A 259 -11.14 -13.99 -13.89
CA TRP A 259 -10.69 -13.36 -12.65
C TRP A 259 -9.20 -13.62 -12.34
N PRO A 260 -8.66 -14.84 -12.56
CA PRO A 260 -7.24 -15.12 -12.37
C PRO A 260 -6.30 -14.17 -13.11
N ALA A 261 -6.63 -13.71 -14.31
CA ALA A 261 -5.77 -12.81 -15.09
C ALA A 261 -5.43 -11.53 -14.33
N TRP A 262 -6.43 -10.89 -13.74
CA TRP A 262 -6.25 -9.70 -12.91
C TRP A 262 -5.70 -10.04 -11.52
N LEU A 263 -6.25 -11.04 -10.85
CA LEU A 263 -5.89 -11.40 -9.49
C LEU A 263 -4.42 -11.79 -9.37
N MET A 264 -3.87 -12.47 -10.38
CA MET A 264 -2.44 -12.80 -10.43
C MET A 264 -1.57 -11.54 -10.49
N PHE A 265 -1.93 -10.56 -11.33
CA PHE A 265 -1.22 -9.28 -11.38
C PHE A 265 -1.31 -8.56 -10.03
N PHE A 266 -2.50 -8.47 -9.47
CA PHE A 266 -2.77 -7.79 -8.20
C PHE A 266 -1.97 -8.39 -7.03
N LEU A 267 -2.02 -9.71 -6.85
CA LEU A 267 -1.31 -10.41 -5.79
C LEU A 267 0.22 -10.33 -5.96
N ARG A 268 0.72 -10.49 -7.19
CA ARG A 268 2.16 -10.34 -7.49
C ARG A 268 2.64 -8.92 -7.18
N SER A 269 1.83 -7.90 -7.46
CA SER A 269 2.17 -6.51 -7.14
C SER A 269 2.26 -6.28 -5.64
N ILE A 270 1.33 -6.81 -4.85
CA ILE A 270 1.40 -6.75 -3.37
C ILE A 270 2.63 -7.53 -2.86
N ARG A 271 2.91 -8.71 -3.39
CA ARG A 271 4.08 -9.48 -3.01
C ARG A 271 5.39 -8.74 -3.33
N GLN A 272 5.45 -8.05 -4.48
CA GLN A 272 6.59 -7.21 -4.85
C GLN A 272 6.73 -5.99 -3.94
N GLN A 273 5.61 -5.37 -3.53
CA GLN A 273 5.57 -4.28 -2.54
C GLN A 273 6.21 -4.74 -1.21
N ILE A 274 5.85 -5.91 -0.73
CA ILE A 274 6.41 -6.52 0.48
C ILE A 274 7.92 -6.75 0.32
N THR A 275 8.35 -7.31 -0.81
CA THR A 275 9.78 -7.58 -1.07
C THR A 275 10.60 -6.28 -1.02
N ARG A 276 10.11 -5.20 -1.62
CA ARG A 276 10.78 -3.89 -1.56
C ARG A 276 10.85 -3.33 -0.15
N LEU A 277 9.77 -3.48 0.61
CA LEU A 277 9.77 -3.05 2.01
C LEU A 277 10.80 -3.83 2.83
N GLN A 278 10.86 -5.15 2.68
CA GLN A 278 11.86 -5.99 3.35
C GLN A 278 13.29 -5.55 3.00
N GLN A 279 13.58 -5.36 1.70
CA GLN A 279 14.90 -4.88 1.25
C GLN A 279 15.27 -3.53 1.88
N ARG A 280 14.34 -2.58 1.94
CA ARG A 280 14.57 -1.26 2.59
C ARG A 280 14.80 -1.39 4.09
N LEU A 281 14.07 -2.28 4.75
CA LEU A 281 14.26 -2.56 6.17
C LEU A 281 15.63 -3.19 6.43
N ASP A 282 16.07 -4.13 5.60
CA ASP A 282 17.35 -4.82 5.72
C ASP A 282 18.53 -3.92 5.37
N ALA A 283 18.42 -3.11 4.31
CA ALA A 283 19.44 -2.12 3.95
C ALA A 283 19.71 -1.08 5.05
N ASN A 284 18.68 -0.78 5.83
CA ASN A 284 18.76 0.16 6.95
C ASN A 284 19.01 -0.51 8.31
N ARG A 285 19.20 -1.85 8.35
CA ARG A 285 19.65 -2.51 9.59
C ARG A 285 21.07 -2.04 9.91
N PRO A 286 21.36 -1.63 11.16
CA PRO A 286 22.72 -1.42 11.58
C PRO A 286 23.54 -2.67 11.25
N GLN A 287 24.59 -2.53 10.45
CA GLN A 287 25.48 -3.65 10.17
C GLN A 287 26.25 -3.96 11.46
N LEU A 288 25.71 -4.86 12.27
CA LEU A 288 26.40 -5.31 13.46
C LEU A 288 27.69 -6.04 13.06
N SER A 289 28.78 -5.68 13.72
CA SER A 289 30.02 -6.42 13.61
C SER A 289 29.84 -7.90 13.99
N PRO A 290 30.67 -8.82 13.50
CA PRO A 290 30.54 -10.25 13.83
C PRO A 290 30.44 -10.52 15.35
N LEU A 291 31.26 -9.82 16.14
CA LEU A 291 31.24 -9.94 17.60
C LEU A 291 29.94 -9.38 18.22
N ALA A 292 29.41 -8.25 17.70
CA ALA A 292 28.14 -7.72 18.18
C ALA A 292 26.97 -8.68 17.89
N ARG A 293 26.96 -9.33 16.70
CA ARG A 293 25.99 -10.39 16.36
C ARG A 293 26.10 -11.60 17.31
N GLN A 294 27.33 -12.02 17.64
CA GLN A 294 27.55 -13.11 18.60
C GLN A 294 27.00 -12.76 19.98
N ILE A 295 27.22 -11.52 20.45
CA ILE A 295 26.67 -11.05 21.73
C ILE A 295 25.14 -10.98 21.68
N ALA A 296 24.56 -10.48 20.60
CA ALA A 296 23.12 -10.39 20.42
C ALA A 296 22.45 -11.78 20.49
N ALA A 297 23.05 -12.80 19.90
CA ALA A 297 22.56 -14.17 19.94
C ALA A 297 22.55 -14.79 21.36
N LEU A 298 23.37 -14.30 22.29
CA LEU A 298 23.33 -14.77 23.67
C LEU A 298 22.02 -14.40 24.38
N PHE A 299 21.35 -13.32 23.94
CA PHE A 299 20.06 -12.91 24.48
C PHE A 299 18.88 -13.79 24.01
N ASP A 300 19.09 -14.72 23.09
CA ASP A 300 18.04 -15.66 22.69
C ASP A 300 17.80 -16.73 23.77
N THR A 301 18.81 -16.94 24.63
CA THR A 301 18.75 -17.90 25.75
C THR A 301 18.88 -17.27 27.14
N ARG A 302 19.05 -15.94 27.21
CA ARG A 302 19.28 -15.18 28.44
C ARG A 302 18.49 -13.88 28.45
N GLU A 303 17.90 -13.55 29.58
CA GLU A 303 17.19 -12.27 29.74
C GLU A 303 18.16 -11.11 29.98
N THR A 304 19.28 -11.37 30.65
CA THR A 304 20.29 -10.37 31.00
C THR A 304 21.69 -10.87 30.67
N LEU A 305 22.62 -9.92 30.43
CA LEU A 305 24.03 -10.22 30.18
C LEU A 305 24.90 -9.13 30.78
N THR A 306 25.95 -9.51 31.55
CA THR A 306 26.96 -8.62 32.05
C THR A 306 28.21 -8.60 31.15
N ASN A 307 29.05 -7.58 31.28
CA ASN A 307 30.34 -7.56 30.59
C ASN A 307 31.23 -8.77 30.96
N ALA A 308 31.16 -9.24 32.20
CA ALA A 308 31.97 -10.37 32.66
C ALA A 308 31.54 -11.68 31.98
N GLU A 309 30.24 -11.92 31.92
CA GLU A 309 29.67 -13.07 31.21
C GLU A 309 29.97 -13.02 29.71
N ALA A 310 29.83 -11.84 29.10
CA ALA A 310 30.17 -11.67 27.68
C ALA A 310 31.64 -11.96 27.38
N VAL A 311 32.58 -11.59 28.30
CA VAL A 311 34.00 -12.01 28.22
C VAL A 311 34.13 -13.53 28.20
N THR A 312 33.41 -14.21 29.11
CA THR A 312 33.48 -15.68 29.24
C THR A 312 32.98 -16.36 27.98
N PHE A 313 31.87 -15.87 27.38
CA PHE A 313 31.27 -16.51 26.21
C PHE A 313 31.97 -16.18 24.87
N THR A 314 32.57 -14.98 24.77
CA THR A 314 33.12 -14.53 23.48
C THR A 314 34.66 -14.56 23.44
N GLY A 315 35.31 -14.64 24.58
CA GLY A 315 36.77 -14.50 24.69
C GLY A 315 37.31 -13.10 24.42
N ALA A 316 36.44 -12.12 24.14
CA ALA A 316 36.83 -10.76 23.81
C ALA A 316 37.16 -9.95 25.08
N ASN A 317 38.06 -8.98 24.97
CA ASN A 317 38.41 -8.12 26.07
C ASN A 317 37.31 -7.13 26.46
N ARG A 318 37.31 -6.63 27.71
CA ARG A 318 36.23 -5.77 28.25
C ARG A 318 36.07 -4.45 27.48
N SER A 319 37.13 -3.86 26.95
CA SER A 319 37.05 -2.61 26.21
C SER A 319 36.36 -2.80 24.86
N THR A 320 36.68 -3.89 24.16
CA THR A 320 36.01 -4.27 22.91
C THR A 320 34.53 -4.58 23.15
N LEU A 321 34.21 -5.33 24.21
CA LEU A 321 32.80 -5.64 24.54
C LEU A 321 31.98 -4.39 24.87
N LYS A 322 32.57 -3.43 25.61
CA LYS A 322 31.92 -2.15 25.89
C LYS A 322 31.54 -1.41 24.59
N ALA A 323 32.44 -1.37 23.59
CA ALA A 323 32.17 -0.79 22.30
C ALA A 323 31.07 -1.57 21.55
N LYS A 324 31.02 -2.93 21.67
CA LYS A 324 30.01 -3.76 21.04
C LYS A 324 28.63 -3.66 21.72
N PHE A 325 28.57 -3.52 23.02
CA PHE A 325 27.31 -3.19 23.71
C PHE A 325 26.80 -1.80 23.33
N ALA A 326 27.69 -0.79 23.18
CA ALA A 326 27.29 0.51 22.65
C ALA A 326 26.73 0.42 21.22
N GLU A 327 27.34 -0.42 20.37
CA GLU A 327 26.84 -0.74 19.03
C GLU A 327 25.41 -1.37 19.09
N LEU A 328 25.19 -2.32 20.01
CA LEU A 328 23.88 -2.98 20.21
C LEU A 328 22.82 -2.01 20.78
N ILE A 329 23.22 -1.11 21.70
CA ILE A 329 22.34 -0.06 22.24
C ILE A 329 21.94 0.92 21.12
N ALA A 330 22.91 1.39 20.33
CA ALA A 330 22.65 2.26 19.18
C ALA A 330 21.75 1.59 18.13
N ALA A 331 21.83 0.26 18.01
CA ALA A 331 20.95 -0.55 17.17
C ALA A 331 19.56 -0.79 17.79
N GLY A 332 19.31 -0.34 19.02
CA GLY A 332 18.03 -0.55 19.73
C GLY A 332 17.77 -2.01 20.14
N LEU A 333 18.80 -2.87 20.16
CA LEU A 333 18.65 -4.28 20.44
C LEU A 333 18.76 -4.63 21.94
N VAL A 334 19.47 -3.80 22.70
CA VAL A 334 19.64 -3.97 24.14
C VAL A 334 19.60 -2.62 24.86
N GLU A 335 19.23 -2.65 26.14
CA GLU A 335 19.26 -1.52 27.04
C GLU A 335 20.26 -1.79 28.18
N ALA A 336 20.98 -0.76 28.63
CA ALA A 336 21.88 -0.84 29.74
C ALA A 336 21.18 -0.45 31.05
N HIS A 337 21.33 -1.26 32.09
CA HIS A 337 20.78 -1.04 33.42
C HIS A 337 21.91 -1.08 34.47
N GLY A 338 21.73 -0.39 35.60
CA GLY A 338 22.71 -0.30 36.68
C GLY A 338 23.75 0.78 36.45
N ARG A 339 24.72 0.88 37.37
CA ARG A 339 25.82 1.85 37.30
C ARG A 339 27.18 1.22 37.72
N GLY A 340 28.26 1.72 37.13
CA GLY A 340 29.59 1.32 37.48
C GLY A 340 29.88 -0.17 37.22
N ARG A 341 30.34 -0.90 38.26
CA ARG A 341 30.66 -2.33 38.13
C ARG A 341 29.40 -3.25 38.04
N GLY A 342 28.22 -2.73 38.38
CA GLY A 342 26.93 -3.45 38.33
C GLY A 342 26.14 -3.24 37.04
N VAL A 343 26.76 -2.75 35.96
CA VAL A 343 26.07 -2.60 34.67
C VAL A 343 25.77 -3.97 34.07
N PHE A 344 24.52 -4.19 33.72
CA PHE A 344 24.05 -5.31 32.93
C PHE A 344 23.17 -4.84 31.77
N TYR A 345 23.04 -5.65 30.77
CA TYR A 345 22.28 -5.38 29.55
C TYR A 345 21.09 -6.30 29.47
N VAL A 346 19.97 -5.79 28.96
CA VAL A 346 18.71 -6.50 28.79
C VAL A 346 18.29 -6.39 27.34
N LYS A 347 17.75 -7.47 26.76
CA LYS A 347 17.17 -7.41 25.41
C LYS A 347 16.00 -6.43 25.43
N THR A 348 16.01 -5.47 24.49
CA THR A 348 14.91 -4.50 24.36
C THR A 348 13.61 -5.25 24.07
N ARG A 349 12.64 -5.17 24.97
CA ARG A 349 11.29 -5.72 24.74
C ARG A 349 10.48 -4.71 23.95
N PRO A 350 9.65 -5.14 22.97
CA PRO A 350 8.70 -4.24 22.33
C PRO A 350 7.78 -3.63 23.39
N LYS A 351 7.70 -2.30 23.43
CA LYS A 351 6.74 -1.58 24.29
C LYS A 351 5.34 -1.96 23.86
N GLY A 352 4.69 -2.88 24.53
CA GLY A 352 3.31 -3.27 24.21
C GLY A 352 2.81 -4.61 24.74
N SER A 353 3.59 -5.37 25.50
CA SER A 353 3.08 -6.51 26.28
C SER A 353 2.99 -6.09 27.75
N ALA A 354 1.95 -5.34 28.10
CA ALA A 354 1.42 -5.35 29.45
C ALA A 354 0.39 -6.47 29.50
N ASP A 355 0.53 -7.34 30.51
CA ASP A 355 -0.36 -8.45 30.87
C ASP A 355 -1.85 -8.07 30.88
#